data_8f32e447b57eea7fd423ff6986bd7996
#
_entry.id   8f32e447b57eea7fd423ff6986bd7996
#
_cell.length_a   1.000
_cell.length_b   1.000
_cell.length_c   1.000
_cell.angle_alpha   90.00
_cell.angle_beta   90.00
_cell.angle_gamma   90.00
#
_symmetry.space_group_name_H-M   'P 1'
#
loop_
_entity.id
_entity.type
_entity.pdbx_description
1 polymer ?
#
loop_
_entity_poly.entity_id
_entity_poly.type
_entity_poly.pdbx_seq_one_letter_code
_entity_poly.pdbx_strand_id
1 'polypeptide(L)'
;MRLGFGRKLAVLVLVTMCGAAGAANTNAKRIRDIAVERCSTCHGPTGQSSNSLFPKLSGQNATYLVQQMFNFKSGARRSTVMEPQLADLSGDDIVQLASHFGSERLNPRPVPDRALAEAGRDVYLLGNPNSGVPACAVCHGPGARGGQMLPRLAGQHAEYLELQMRRFIDRSRTTDQTLMHSVASKLTADEIRSVSYFLSGLD
;
A
#
# COMPACT_ATOMS: atom_id res chain seq x y z
N MET A 1 -27.18 -42.83 65.14
CA MET A 1 -26.14 -42.50 64.15
C MET A 1 -26.83 -41.92 62.89
N ARG A 2 -26.90 -40.61 62.76
CA ARG A 2 -27.58 -39.95 61.64
C ARG A 2 -26.49 -39.24 60.80
N LEU A 3 -26.30 -39.68 59.56
CA LEU A 3 -25.39 -39.07 58.56
C LEU A 3 -26.11 -37.92 57.89
N GLY A 4 -25.60 -36.70 58.09
CA GLY A 4 -26.08 -35.48 57.40
C GLY A 4 -25.51 -35.40 55.97
N PHE A 5 -26.39 -35.38 54.98
CA PHE A 5 -26.06 -35.13 53.57
C PHE A 5 -25.97 -33.66 53.31
N GLY A 6 -24.74 -33.11 53.19
CA GLY A 6 -24.49 -31.72 52.81
C GLY A 6 -24.68 -31.54 51.30
N ARG A 7 -25.72 -30.81 50.88
CA ARG A 7 -25.93 -30.35 49.49
C ARG A 7 -24.94 -29.23 49.17
N LYS A 8 -23.94 -29.56 48.36
CA LYS A 8 -23.07 -28.53 47.77
C LYS A 8 -23.86 -27.82 46.64
N LEU A 9 -24.13 -26.54 46.83
CA LEU A 9 -24.71 -25.66 45.83
C LEU A 9 -23.59 -25.29 44.83
N ALA A 10 -23.66 -25.83 43.62
CA ALA A 10 -22.78 -25.41 42.53
C ALA A 10 -23.32 -24.07 41.93
N VAL A 11 -22.64 -23.01 42.19
CA VAL A 11 -22.92 -21.68 41.53
C VAL A 11 -22.34 -21.76 40.14
N LEU A 12 -23.22 -21.84 39.14
CA LEU A 12 -22.87 -21.78 37.72
C LEU A 12 -22.66 -20.30 37.36
N VAL A 13 -21.40 -19.86 37.25
CA VAL A 13 -21.06 -18.53 36.74
C VAL A 13 -21.17 -18.57 35.22
N LEU A 14 -22.29 -18.07 34.70
CA LEU A 14 -22.44 -17.81 33.28
C LEU A 14 -21.66 -16.51 32.93
N VAL A 15 -20.45 -16.65 32.40
CA VAL A 15 -19.70 -15.56 31.83
C VAL A 15 -20.30 -15.23 30.48
N THR A 16 -20.98 -14.10 30.39
CA THR A 16 -21.54 -13.56 29.14
C THR A 16 -20.42 -13.05 28.23
N MET A 17 -19.95 -13.86 27.31
CA MET A 17 -18.99 -13.48 26.23
C MET A 17 -19.69 -12.75 25.04
N CYS A 18 -20.65 -11.87 25.25
CA CYS A 18 -21.44 -11.30 24.16
C CYS A 18 -20.98 -9.89 23.69
N GLY A 19 -19.96 -9.28 24.33
CA GLY A 19 -19.58 -7.90 24.03
C GLY A 19 -18.58 -7.69 22.86
N ALA A 20 -17.67 -8.65 22.65
CA ALA A 20 -16.56 -8.45 21.72
C ALA A 20 -16.95 -8.59 20.22
N ALA A 21 -17.90 -9.45 19.90
CA ALA A 21 -18.34 -9.67 18.51
C ALA A 21 -19.12 -8.49 17.93
N GLY A 22 -19.87 -7.75 18.73
CA GLY A 22 -20.62 -6.56 18.30
C GLY A 22 -19.70 -5.40 17.94
N ALA A 23 -18.66 -5.14 18.76
CA ALA A 23 -17.72 -4.06 18.52
C ALA A 23 -16.84 -4.29 17.28
N ALA A 24 -16.41 -5.53 17.05
CA ALA A 24 -15.63 -5.89 15.84
C ALA A 24 -16.44 -5.70 14.55
N ASN A 25 -17.74 -6.02 14.57
CA ASN A 25 -18.61 -5.88 13.39
C ASN A 25 -18.93 -4.41 13.05
N THR A 26 -19.12 -3.56 14.07
CA THR A 26 -19.33 -2.12 13.87
C THR A 26 -18.10 -1.42 13.33
N ASN A 27 -16.91 -1.81 13.78
CA ASN A 27 -15.66 -1.25 13.30
C ASN A 27 -15.38 -1.66 11.84
N ALA A 28 -15.54 -2.93 11.50
CA ALA A 28 -15.37 -3.42 10.12
C ALA A 28 -16.36 -2.74 9.15
N LYS A 29 -17.61 -2.47 9.57
CA LYS A 29 -18.57 -1.70 8.77
C LYS A 29 -18.07 -0.27 8.56
N ARG A 30 -17.65 0.42 9.61
CA ARG A 30 -17.14 1.80 9.54
C ARG A 30 -15.97 1.91 8.56
N ILE A 31 -15.02 0.98 8.59
CA ILE A 31 -13.87 0.98 7.68
C ILE A 31 -14.29 0.81 6.22
N ARG A 32 -15.25 -0.10 5.95
CA ARG A 32 -15.80 -0.24 4.60
C ARG A 32 -16.52 1.04 4.14
N ASP A 33 -17.30 1.67 5.02
CA ASP A 33 -17.99 2.92 4.70
C ASP A 33 -16.98 4.02 4.35
N ILE A 34 -15.91 4.20 5.12
CA ILE A 34 -14.83 5.15 4.81
C ILE A 34 -14.17 4.82 3.47
N ALA A 35 -13.84 3.55 3.23
CA ALA A 35 -13.22 3.11 1.98
C ALA A 35 -14.11 3.41 0.76
N VAL A 36 -15.43 3.15 0.87
CA VAL A 36 -16.39 3.38 -0.20
C VAL A 36 -16.73 4.86 -0.39
N GLU A 37 -17.02 5.59 0.68
CA GLU A 37 -17.55 6.95 0.56
C GLU A 37 -16.45 7.99 0.32
N ARG A 38 -15.24 7.76 0.89
CA ARG A 38 -14.16 8.73 0.86
C ARG A 38 -13.05 8.34 -0.12
N CYS A 39 -12.59 7.10 -0.10
CA CYS A 39 -11.40 6.68 -0.85
C CYS A 39 -11.74 6.28 -2.29
N SER A 40 -12.91 5.65 -2.51
CA SER A 40 -13.26 5.02 -3.79
C SER A 40 -13.40 6.02 -4.95
N THR A 41 -13.79 7.26 -4.66
CA THR A 41 -13.96 8.32 -5.67
C THR A 41 -12.70 8.51 -6.52
N CYS A 42 -11.52 8.38 -5.90
CA CYS A 42 -10.23 8.55 -6.57
C CYS A 42 -9.54 7.19 -6.81
N HIS A 43 -9.55 6.30 -5.81
CA HIS A 43 -8.81 5.05 -5.87
C HIS A 43 -9.62 3.86 -6.41
N GLY A 44 -10.91 4.05 -6.70
CA GLY A 44 -11.82 2.98 -7.12
C GLY A 44 -12.35 2.15 -5.93
N PRO A 45 -13.48 1.44 -6.10
CA PRO A 45 -14.19 0.77 -5.00
C PRO A 45 -13.36 -0.31 -4.28
N THR A 46 -12.45 -0.94 -4.98
CA THR A 46 -11.52 -1.96 -4.45
C THR A 46 -10.07 -1.48 -4.39
N GLY A 47 -9.84 -0.18 -4.55
CA GLY A 47 -8.47 0.35 -4.69
C GLY A 47 -7.86 0.13 -6.08
N GLN A 48 -8.65 -0.28 -7.07
CA GLN A 48 -8.26 -0.44 -8.48
C GLN A 48 -8.51 0.85 -9.26
N SER A 49 -7.77 1.91 -8.96
CA SER A 49 -7.91 3.16 -9.70
C SER A 49 -7.84 2.94 -11.21
N SER A 50 -8.73 3.60 -11.95
CA SER A 50 -8.69 3.66 -13.41
C SER A 50 -7.93 4.89 -13.92
N ASN A 51 -7.67 5.86 -13.05
CA ASN A 51 -7.01 7.12 -13.36
C ASN A 51 -5.56 7.09 -12.84
N SER A 52 -4.60 7.29 -13.73
CA SER A 52 -3.16 7.26 -13.42
C SER A 52 -2.67 8.37 -12.48
N LEU A 53 -3.48 9.41 -12.26
CA LEU A 53 -3.19 10.44 -11.24
C LEU A 53 -3.33 9.89 -9.81
N PHE A 54 -4.14 8.86 -9.62
CA PHE A 54 -4.39 8.23 -8.33
C PHE A 54 -3.82 6.82 -8.32
N PRO A 55 -2.95 6.45 -7.37
CA PRO A 55 -2.35 5.13 -7.35
C PRO A 55 -3.38 4.04 -7.08
N LYS A 56 -3.13 2.86 -7.62
CA LYS A 56 -3.79 1.64 -7.17
C LYS A 56 -3.34 1.31 -5.76
N LEU A 57 -4.30 0.97 -4.91
CA LEU A 57 -4.08 0.58 -3.51
C LEU A 57 -4.23 -0.93 -3.32
N SER A 58 -5.03 -1.59 -4.18
CA SER A 58 -5.27 -3.03 -4.11
C SER A 58 -3.99 -3.83 -4.19
N GLY A 59 -3.85 -4.80 -3.29
CA GLY A 59 -2.69 -5.67 -3.20
C GLY A 59 -1.39 -4.99 -2.78
N GLN A 60 -1.44 -3.71 -2.38
CA GLN A 60 -0.26 -3.02 -1.86
C GLN A 60 0.06 -3.51 -0.44
N ASN A 61 1.34 -3.54 -0.08
CA ASN A 61 1.78 -3.94 1.25
C ASN A 61 1.13 -3.07 2.33
N ALA A 62 0.39 -3.69 3.24
CA ALA A 62 -0.36 -2.98 4.26
C ALA A 62 0.55 -2.10 5.14
N THR A 63 1.71 -2.59 5.54
CA THR A 63 2.68 -1.82 6.33
C THR A 63 3.15 -0.56 5.57
N TYR A 64 3.38 -0.69 4.26
CA TYR A 64 3.72 0.46 3.42
C TYR A 64 2.56 1.45 3.32
N LEU A 65 1.30 0.97 3.16
CA LEU A 65 0.12 1.84 3.15
C LEU A 65 -0.03 2.60 4.48
N VAL A 66 0.12 1.92 5.62
CA VAL A 66 0.12 2.55 6.95
C VAL A 66 1.13 3.68 7.01
N GLN A 67 2.37 3.40 6.64
CA GLN A 67 3.44 4.40 6.65
C GLN A 67 3.12 5.60 5.75
N GLN A 68 2.62 5.35 4.53
CA GLN A 68 2.29 6.44 3.61
C GLN A 68 1.12 7.29 4.11
N MET A 69 0.08 6.68 4.69
CA MET A 69 -1.03 7.43 5.27
C MET A 69 -0.58 8.27 6.47
N PHE A 70 0.26 7.75 7.35
CA PHE A 70 0.86 8.56 8.43
C PHE A 70 1.75 9.68 7.90
N ASN A 71 2.54 9.43 6.85
CA ASN A 71 3.37 10.46 6.23
C ASN A 71 2.54 11.60 5.64
N PHE A 72 1.40 11.30 5.01
CA PHE A 72 0.46 12.33 4.55
C PHE A 72 -0.20 13.06 5.72
N LYS A 73 -0.71 12.32 6.71
CA LYS A 73 -1.38 12.90 7.87
C LYS A 73 -0.47 13.84 8.67
N SER A 74 0.81 13.52 8.79
CA SER A 74 1.82 14.34 9.47
C SER A 74 2.41 15.46 8.62
N GLY A 75 2.12 15.50 7.31
CA GLY A 75 2.73 16.43 6.36
C GLY A 75 4.17 16.06 5.95
N ALA A 76 4.73 14.94 6.42
CA ALA A 76 6.04 14.45 6.00
C ALA A 76 6.07 14.08 4.50
N ARG A 77 4.92 13.64 3.96
CA ARG A 77 4.66 13.52 2.52
C ARG A 77 3.54 14.49 2.16
N ARG A 78 3.88 15.55 1.44
CA ARG A 78 2.92 16.62 1.11
C ARG A 78 1.94 16.19 0.02
N SER A 79 0.66 16.47 0.25
CA SER A 79 -0.40 16.30 -0.75
C SER A 79 -1.65 17.08 -0.35
N THR A 80 -2.01 18.10 -1.13
CA THR A 80 -3.24 18.89 -0.93
C THR A 80 -4.52 18.05 -1.05
N VAL A 81 -4.42 16.86 -1.67
CA VAL A 81 -5.54 15.91 -1.81
C VAL A 81 -5.59 14.95 -0.62
N MET A 82 -4.46 14.31 -0.26
CA MET A 82 -4.47 13.23 0.74
C MET A 82 -4.46 13.74 2.18
N GLU A 83 -3.83 14.86 2.48
CA GLU A 83 -3.79 15.42 3.83
C GLU A 83 -5.20 15.61 4.43
N PRO A 84 -6.16 16.26 3.74
CA PRO A 84 -7.53 16.40 4.27
C PRO A 84 -8.26 15.06 4.42
N GLN A 85 -7.99 14.08 3.54
CA GLN A 85 -8.66 12.78 3.57
C GLN A 85 -8.30 11.96 4.82
N LEU A 86 -7.16 12.25 5.44
CA LEU A 86 -6.62 11.50 6.57
C LEU A 86 -6.67 12.25 7.90
N ALA A 87 -7.05 13.53 7.89
CA ALA A 87 -6.92 14.43 9.03
C ALA A 87 -7.64 13.92 10.30
N ASP A 88 -8.87 13.43 10.14
CA ASP A 88 -9.76 12.97 11.21
C ASP A 88 -9.63 11.45 11.53
N LEU A 89 -8.86 10.69 10.73
CA LEU A 89 -8.71 9.26 10.94
C LEU A 89 -7.80 8.96 12.13
N SER A 90 -8.20 8.02 12.97
CA SER A 90 -7.37 7.48 14.04
C SER A 90 -6.24 6.59 13.49
N GLY A 91 -5.27 6.25 14.34
CA GLY A 91 -4.24 5.28 13.98
C GLY A 91 -4.81 3.90 13.64
N ASP A 92 -5.84 3.47 14.39
CA ASP A 92 -6.53 2.20 14.14
C ASP A 92 -7.28 2.21 12.82
N ASP A 93 -7.94 3.32 12.44
CA ASP A 93 -8.57 3.46 11.14
C ASP A 93 -7.56 3.31 10.00
N ILE A 94 -6.41 3.95 10.13
CA ILE A 94 -5.32 3.87 9.15
C ILE A 94 -4.83 2.43 8.99
N VAL A 95 -4.60 1.72 10.09
CA VAL A 95 -4.17 0.31 10.05
C VAL A 95 -5.21 -0.57 9.38
N GLN A 96 -6.49 -0.39 9.69
CA GLN A 96 -7.56 -1.19 9.11
C GLN A 96 -7.83 -0.87 7.64
N LEU A 97 -7.77 0.41 7.23
CA LEU A 97 -7.85 0.80 5.82
C LEU A 97 -6.68 0.22 5.01
N ALA A 98 -5.47 0.22 5.57
CA ALA A 98 -4.31 -0.39 4.95
C ALA A 98 -4.48 -1.89 4.76
N SER A 99 -5.01 -2.58 5.77
CA SER A 99 -5.33 -4.01 5.69
C SER A 99 -6.42 -4.28 4.65
N HIS A 100 -7.49 -3.46 4.62
CA HIS A 100 -8.57 -3.57 3.65
C HIS A 100 -8.04 -3.52 2.21
N PHE A 101 -7.35 -2.44 1.83
CA PHE A 101 -6.82 -2.31 0.48
C PHE A 101 -5.69 -3.30 0.17
N GLY A 102 -4.86 -3.64 1.15
CA GLY A 102 -3.77 -4.60 1.00
C GLY A 102 -4.28 -6.03 0.71
N SER A 103 -5.47 -6.39 1.19
CA SER A 103 -6.11 -7.69 0.95
C SER A 103 -6.89 -7.76 -0.37
N GLU A 104 -7.15 -6.61 -1.01
CA GLU A 104 -7.86 -6.57 -2.28
C GLU A 104 -6.99 -7.11 -3.42
N ARG A 105 -7.62 -7.80 -4.38
CA ARG A 105 -6.89 -8.35 -5.53
C ARG A 105 -6.52 -7.24 -6.51
N LEU A 106 -5.24 -7.19 -6.86
CA LEU A 106 -4.77 -6.35 -7.96
C LEU A 106 -5.02 -7.05 -9.29
N ASN A 107 -5.61 -6.34 -10.26
CA ASN A 107 -5.73 -6.78 -11.64
C ASN A 107 -4.84 -5.91 -12.53
N PRO A 108 -3.70 -6.41 -12.99
CA PRO A 108 -2.81 -5.66 -13.87
C PRO A 108 -3.49 -5.43 -15.22
N ARG A 109 -3.06 -4.37 -15.91
CA ARG A 109 -3.51 -4.09 -17.27
C ARG A 109 -2.42 -4.50 -18.26
N PRO A 110 -2.79 -4.93 -19.49
CA PRO A 110 -1.82 -5.16 -20.55
C PRO A 110 -0.99 -3.90 -20.80
N VAL A 111 0.31 -4.09 -21.02
CA VAL A 111 1.22 -2.99 -21.37
C VAL A 111 0.99 -2.61 -22.84
N PRO A 112 0.73 -1.32 -23.15
CA PRO A 112 0.48 -0.89 -24.52
C PRO A 112 1.70 -1.02 -25.43
N ASP A 113 2.91 -0.84 -24.90
CA ASP A 113 4.17 -0.87 -25.62
C ASP A 113 5.11 -1.93 -25.05
N ARG A 114 5.18 -3.07 -25.75
CA ARG A 114 6.02 -4.21 -25.33
C ARG A 114 7.50 -3.92 -25.46
N ALA A 115 7.95 -3.22 -26.50
CA ALA A 115 9.37 -2.93 -26.70
C ALA A 115 9.88 -2.02 -25.58
N LEU A 116 9.10 -1.02 -25.21
CA LEU A 116 9.41 -0.16 -24.07
C LEU A 116 9.46 -0.93 -22.74
N ALA A 117 8.53 -1.87 -22.55
CA ALA A 117 8.51 -2.70 -21.35
C ALA A 117 9.70 -3.69 -21.29
N GLU A 118 10.15 -4.24 -22.40
CA GLU A 118 11.34 -5.09 -22.46
C GLU A 118 12.60 -4.32 -22.08
N ALA A 119 12.80 -3.11 -22.63
CA ALA A 119 13.89 -2.23 -22.20
C ALA A 119 13.83 -1.92 -20.68
N GLY A 120 12.63 -1.68 -20.16
CA GLY A 120 12.42 -1.44 -18.73
C GLY A 120 12.70 -2.66 -17.86
N ARG A 121 12.46 -3.87 -18.38
CA ARG A 121 12.79 -5.12 -17.70
C ARG A 121 14.29 -5.23 -17.39
N ASP A 122 15.12 -4.88 -18.35
CA ASP A 122 16.58 -4.94 -18.18
C ASP A 122 17.05 -3.93 -17.13
N VAL A 123 16.55 -2.69 -17.17
CA VAL A 123 16.81 -1.69 -16.13
C VAL A 123 16.35 -2.21 -14.76
N TYR A 124 15.18 -2.83 -14.66
CA TYR A 124 14.66 -3.34 -13.41
C TYR A 124 15.50 -4.48 -12.83
N LEU A 125 15.85 -5.47 -13.66
CA LEU A 125 16.51 -6.70 -13.21
C LEU A 125 18.03 -6.57 -13.10
N LEU A 126 18.66 -5.75 -13.94
CA LEU A 126 20.11 -5.67 -14.07
C LEU A 126 20.68 -4.32 -13.61
N GLY A 127 19.83 -3.27 -13.58
CA GLY A 127 20.28 -1.90 -13.38
C GLY A 127 20.99 -1.33 -14.61
N ASN A 128 21.78 -0.29 -14.39
CA ASN A 128 22.68 0.26 -15.41
C ASN A 128 24.05 0.53 -14.79
N PRO A 129 25.05 -0.36 -15.03
CA PRO A 129 26.37 -0.20 -14.45
C PRO A 129 27.11 1.05 -14.95
N ASN A 130 26.79 1.56 -16.16
CA ASN A 130 27.44 2.74 -16.72
C ASN A 130 27.06 4.03 -15.95
N SER A 131 25.82 4.12 -15.46
CA SER A 131 25.34 5.24 -14.63
C SER A 131 25.38 4.94 -13.13
N GLY A 132 25.73 3.69 -12.75
CA GLY A 132 25.73 3.23 -11.37
C GLY A 132 24.33 3.08 -10.77
N VAL A 133 23.31 2.82 -11.61
CA VAL A 133 21.97 2.46 -11.18
C VAL A 133 21.95 0.99 -10.74
N PRO A 134 21.65 0.68 -9.47
CA PRO A 134 21.53 -0.70 -9.02
C PRO A 134 20.27 -1.37 -9.59
N ALA A 135 20.26 -2.71 -9.69
CA ALA A 135 19.06 -3.45 -10.03
C ALA A 135 17.94 -3.18 -9.01
N CYS A 136 16.78 -2.73 -9.48
CA CYS A 136 15.63 -2.42 -8.63
C CYS A 136 15.11 -3.68 -7.90
N ALA A 137 15.26 -4.83 -8.57
CA ALA A 137 14.86 -6.14 -8.07
C ALA A 137 15.54 -6.54 -6.75
N VAL A 138 16.73 -5.99 -6.45
CA VAL A 138 17.45 -6.28 -5.19
C VAL A 138 16.63 -5.87 -3.97
N CYS A 139 15.94 -4.74 -4.06
CA CYS A 139 15.10 -4.23 -2.96
C CYS A 139 13.62 -4.54 -3.17
N HIS A 140 13.10 -4.35 -4.39
CA HIS A 140 11.66 -4.51 -4.66
C HIS A 140 11.26 -5.95 -5.03
N GLY A 141 12.23 -6.88 -5.07
CA GLY A 141 12.03 -8.29 -5.42
C GLY A 141 11.92 -8.52 -6.93
N PRO A 142 12.19 -9.75 -7.44
CA PRO A 142 12.20 -10.04 -8.87
C PRO A 142 10.83 -9.87 -9.54
N GLY A 143 9.74 -10.07 -8.79
CA GLY A 143 8.37 -9.83 -9.24
C GLY A 143 7.82 -8.45 -8.86
N ALA A 144 8.65 -7.53 -8.39
CA ALA A 144 8.27 -6.17 -7.99
C ALA A 144 7.14 -6.11 -6.95
N ARG A 145 6.99 -7.16 -6.13
CA ARG A 145 5.95 -7.23 -5.08
C ARG A 145 6.36 -6.54 -3.79
N GLY A 146 7.61 -6.07 -3.71
CA GLY A 146 8.15 -5.40 -2.54
C GLY A 146 8.34 -6.33 -1.35
N GLY A 147 8.26 -5.76 -0.15
CA GLY A 147 8.38 -6.46 1.13
C GLY A 147 7.66 -5.69 2.24
N GLN A 148 7.94 -6.00 3.50
CA GLN A 148 7.21 -5.41 4.63
C GLN A 148 7.15 -3.86 4.60
N MET A 149 8.29 -3.20 4.35
CA MET A 149 8.39 -1.74 4.31
C MET A 149 8.50 -1.18 2.88
N LEU A 150 8.73 -2.05 1.91
CA LEU A 150 8.95 -1.67 0.52
C LEU A 150 7.65 -1.84 -0.27
N PRO A 151 7.31 -0.86 -1.14
CA PRO A 151 6.08 -0.92 -1.89
C PRO A 151 6.09 -2.03 -2.94
N ARG A 152 4.92 -2.61 -3.16
CA ARG A 152 4.62 -3.31 -4.40
C ARG A 152 4.61 -2.27 -5.53
N LEU A 153 5.38 -2.51 -6.58
CA LEU A 153 5.44 -1.70 -7.81
C LEU A 153 4.68 -2.39 -8.94
N ALA A 154 4.61 -3.74 -8.91
CA ALA A 154 3.92 -4.54 -9.91
C ALA A 154 2.46 -4.12 -10.06
N GLY A 155 2.04 -3.94 -11.31
CA GLY A 155 0.69 -3.57 -11.69
C GLY A 155 0.27 -2.14 -11.39
N GLN A 156 1.16 -1.29 -10.86
CA GLN A 156 0.89 0.13 -10.62
C GLN A 156 0.86 0.91 -11.94
N HIS A 157 0.16 2.02 -11.99
CA HIS A 157 0.15 2.91 -13.15
C HIS A 157 1.55 3.41 -13.50
N ALA A 158 1.94 3.31 -14.78
CA ALA A 158 3.26 3.76 -15.25
C ALA A 158 3.48 5.25 -14.96
N GLU A 159 2.50 6.09 -15.26
CA GLU A 159 2.57 7.54 -15.06
C GLU A 159 2.70 7.90 -13.57
N TYR A 160 2.04 7.13 -12.69
CA TYR A 160 2.21 7.32 -11.24
C TYR A 160 3.63 6.95 -10.80
N LEU A 161 4.18 5.85 -11.29
CA LEU A 161 5.56 5.44 -10.99
C LEU A 161 6.56 6.49 -11.47
N GLU A 162 6.43 6.97 -12.71
CA GLU A 162 7.25 8.06 -13.25
C GLU A 162 7.17 9.32 -12.38
N LEU A 163 5.95 9.72 -12.00
CA LEU A 163 5.75 10.88 -11.14
C LEU A 163 6.44 10.71 -9.78
N GLN A 164 6.37 9.50 -9.18
CA GLN A 164 7.03 9.27 -7.90
C GLN A 164 8.55 9.30 -8.01
N MET A 165 9.14 8.74 -9.08
CA MET A 165 10.59 8.83 -9.31
C MET A 165 11.04 10.27 -9.48
N ARG A 166 10.33 11.09 -10.26
CA ARG A 166 10.60 12.52 -10.40
C ARG A 166 10.54 13.26 -9.05
N ARG A 167 9.53 12.92 -8.21
CA ARG A 167 9.41 13.50 -6.85
C ARG A 167 10.52 13.09 -5.90
N PHE A 168 11.14 11.94 -6.09
CA PHE A 168 12.36 11.58 -5.37
C PHE A 168 13.57 12.36 -5.90
N ILE A 169 13.68 12.57 -7.23
CA ILE A 169 14.77 13.33 -7.85
C ILE A 169 14.75 14.78 -7.39
N ASP A 170 13.62 15.45 -7.48
CA ASP A 170 13.45 16.88 -7.11
C ASP A 170 13.28 17.10 -5.60
N ARG A 171 13.26 16.02 -4.81
CA ARG A 171 13.11 16.01 -3.36
C ARG A 171 11.78 16.59 -2.84
N SER A 172 10.76 16.68 -3.67
CA SER A 172 9.39 16.96 -3.21
C SER A 172 8.77 15.77 -2.46
N ARG A 173 9.40 14.59 -2.57
CA ARG A 173 9.14 13.40 -1.75
C ARG A 173 10.45 12.93 -1.11
N THR A 174 10.54 12.98 0.22
CA THR A 174 11.75 12.68 1.01
C THR A 174 11.54 11.57 2.04
N THR A 175 10.39 10.89 2.02
CA THR A 175 10.00 9.87 3.01
C THR A 175 10.67 8.51 2.82
N ASP A 176 11.73 8.45 2.02
CA ASP A 176 12.54 7.30 1.67
C ASP A 176 13.94 7.32 2.33
N GLN A 177 14.18 8.26 3.23
CA GLN A 177 15.49 8.48 3.87
C GLN A 177 16.63 8.64 2.84
N THR A 178 16.33 9.30 1.72
CA THR A 178 17.25 9.55 0.59
C THR A 178 17.60 8.35 -0.29
N LEU A 179 17.17 7.14 0.04
CA LEU A 179 17.52 5.93 -0.71
C LEU A 179 17.04 6.02 -2.17
N MET A 180 15.73 6.27 -2.37
CA MET A 180 15.17 6.38 -3.73
C MET A 180 15.67 7.62 -4.47
N HIS A 181 15.98 8.71 -3.76
CA HIS A 181 16.65 9.85 -4.39
C HIS A 181 18.01 9.44 -4.98
N SER A 182 18.86 8.73 -4.23
CA SER A 182 20.17 8.30 -4.68
C SER A 182 20.14 7.33 -5.87
N VAL A 183 19.06 6.56 -6.01
CA VAL A 183 18.84 5.66 -7.15
C VAL A 183 18.21 6.42 -8.33
N ALA A 184 17.10 7.10 -8.11
CA ALA A 184 16.32 7.74 -9.17
C ALA A 184 17.07 8.88 -9.87
N SER A 185 17.93 9.61 -9.14
CA SER A 185 18.75 10.69 -9.70
C SER A 185 19.80 10.24 -10.73
N LYS A 186 20.07 8.94 -10.80
CA LYS A 186 20.99 8.36 -11.78
C LYS A 186 20.29 7.84 -13.04
N LEU A 187 18.97 7.74 -13.02
CA LEU A 187 18.17 7.27 -14.15
C LEU A 187 17.97 8.38 -15.17
N THR A 188 18.06 8.04 -16.43
CA THR A 188 17.61 8.90 -17.54
C THR A 188 16.07 8.93 -17.60
N ALA A 189 15.51 9.91 -18.29
CA ALA A 189 14.06 10.02 -18.50
C ALA A 189 13.50 8.77 -19.23
N ASP A 190 14.26 8.24 -20.19
CA ASP A 190 13.86 7.03 -20.95
C ASP A 190 13.90 5.78 -20.08
N GLU A 191 14.89 5.63 -19.19
CA GLU A 191 14.94 4.54 -18.23
C GLU A 191 13.80 4.61 -17.21
N ILE A 192 13.47 5.79 -16.70
CA ILE A 192 12.31 6.00 -15.82
C ILE A 192 11.03 5.58 -16.52
N ARG A 193 10.85 6.01 -17.76
CA ARG A 193 9.67 5.66 -18.56
C ARG A 193 9.60 4.16 -18.82
N SER A 194 10.67 3.56 -19.32
CA SER A 194 10.70 2.14 -19.68
C SER A 194 10.47 1.23 -18.49
N VAL A 195 11.14 1.47 -17.34
CA VAL A 195 10.94 0.67 -16.13
C VAL A 195 9.53 0.85 -15.56
N SER A 196 8.93 2.04 -15.65
CA SER A 196 7.55 2.27 -15.22
C SER A 196 6.54 1.50 -16.08
N TYR A 197 6.76 1.43 -17.39
CA TYR A 197 5.95 0.61 -18.32
C TYR A 197 6.08 -0.88 -18.00
N PHE A 198 7.30 -1.38 -17.82
CA PHE A 198 7.52 -2.77 -17.41
C PHE A 198 6.75 -3.11 -16.13
N LEU A 199 6.91 -2.31 -15.09
CA LEU A 199 6.27 -2.52 -13.79
C LEU A 199 4.74 -2.50 -13.86
N SER A 200 4.18 -1.66 -14.73
CA SER A 200 2.71 -1.54 -14.86
C SER A 200 2.05 -2.80 -15.42
N GLY A 201 2.79 -3.63 -16.14
CA GLY A 201 2.31 -4.88 -16.73
C GLY A 201 2.53 -6.12 -15.86
N LEU A 202 3.22 -5.99 -14.74
CA LEU A 202 3.46 -7.12 -13.83
C LEU A 202 2.25 -7.43 -12.94
N ASP A 203 2.15 -8.72 -12.52
CA ASP A 203 1.13 -9.23 -11.59
C ASP A 203 1.70 -9.50 -10.19
#